data_5e2a3b6a5a0261aeaa6364af377ae732
#
_entry.id   5e2a3b6a5a0261aeaa6364af377ae732
#
_cell.length_a   1.000
_cell.length_b   1.000
_cell.length_c   1.000
_cell.angle_alpha   90.00
_cell.angle_beta   90.00
_cell.angle_gamma   90.00
#
_symmetry.space_group_name_H-M   'P 1'
#
loop_
_entity.id
_entity.type
_entity.pdbx_description
1 polymer ?
#
loop_
_entity_poly.entity_id
_entity_poly.type
_entity_poly.pdbx_seq_one_letter_code
_entity_poly.pdbx_strand_id
1 'polypeptide(L)'
;MPAIILENISFSYSSKPLLENINLQVGEGERACLIGPNGCGKTTLLRIASQDLLPEQGKVKIVGTNTEFFQVPAIEHYRGSARDYLECALCPLRNIATQFQDATNQISQGDSAVHAEQCYDRLLALMSCFDIWSLEVRLTEVLARIGLGVLTGSGCDRSLSSMSPGERGRLQLAVTLIMKPEVLILDEPTNHLDARAIDFLVETVNKWRGAVLMSSHDRAFIEDTATVIYDMDVALWNELAKATGSSQVTGLYRCAGAYSKYLAEKTNARRKRRELHAAQQAEKRLLRKHRQEASKIARGGLRLASAEGKAKKFFADRAAATAQRRMRNDDKRGEHLSNQEVRRPRSYDLSFELNQPAVSTGIAVAARHAAVAGRLAPVSFDLSYGEHLLVTGANGSGKSTLLNWIYSGQPPESAQSSGTITGERKVGLVPQQLPQEGDPGFTSPIWENGIGEAGKGVLHPSLWTKPIPELSAGNQRRAQIALALATSPALLVIDEPTNYLDLETMQALEEAMKAWTGTLVVASHDRWLIDHWKSRKIYIH
;
A
#
# COMPACT_ATOMS: atom_id res chain seq x y z
N MET A 1 -17.61 -17.42 18.76
CA MET A 1 -16.72 -16.29 18.57
C MET A 1 -16.39 -16.21 17.09
N PRO A 2 -16.84 -15.16 16.39
CA PRO A 2 -16.60 -15.02 14.94
C PRO A 2 -15.10 -14.96 14.65
N ALA A 3 -14.65 -15.77 13.69
CA ALA A 3 -13.24 -15.80 13.28
C ALA A 3 -13.08 -16.24 11.83
N ILE A 4 -12.02 -15.77 11.18
CA ILE A 4 -11.52 -16.30 9.90
C ILE A 4 -10.24 -17.07 10.17
N ILE A 5 -10.16 -18.27 9.64
CA ILE A 5 -8.98 -19.12 9.71
C ILE A 5 -8.66 -19.62 8.29
N LEU A 6 -7.49 -19.23 7.80
CA LEU A 6 -6.92 -19.71 6.55
C LEU A 6 -5.77 -20.65 6.88
N GLU A 7 -5.84 -21.92 6.42
CA GLU A 7 -4.84 -22.94 6.69
C GLU A 7 -4.18 -23.42 5.40
N ASN A 8 -2.87 -23.17 5.25
CA ASN A 8 -2.03 -23.63 4.14
C ASN A 8 -2.56 -23.24 2.75
N ILE A 9 -3.07 -22.02 2.61
CA ILE A 9 -3.65 -21.55 1.35
C ILE A 9 -2.56 -21.36 0.29
N SER A 10 -2.75 -22.03 -0.85
CA SER A 10 -1.95 -21.84 -2.06
C SER A 10 -2.85 -21.64 -3.26
N PHE A 11 -2.43 -20.72 -4.15
CA PHE A 11 -3.23 -20.37 -5.32
C PHE A 11 -2.36 -19.80 -6.45
N SER A 12 -2.69 -20.13 -7.70
CA SER A 12 -2.04 -19.59 -8.90
C SER A 12 -3.05 -19.27 -10.01
N TYR A 13 -2.84 -18.17 -10.73
CA TYR A 13 -3.58 -17.88 -11.99
C TYR A 13 -2.87 -18.44 -13.23
N SER A 14 -1.62 -18.81 -13.09
CA SER A 14 -0.75 -19.28 -14.17
C SER A 14 0.27 -20.28 -13.61
N SER A 15 1.28 -20.64 -14.39
CA SER A 15 2.34 -21.55 -13.95
C SER A 15 3.19 -21.05 -12.76
N LYS A 16 3.08 -19.76 -12.40
CA LYS A 16 3.77 -19.20 -11.22
C LYS A 16 2.79 -19.08 -10.06
N PRO A 17 3.13 -19.61 -8.89
CA PRO A 17 2.28 -19.46 -7.72
C PRO A 17 2.20 -17.98 -7.31
N LEU A 18 0.99 -17.53 -6.99
CA LEU A 18 0.72 -16.19 -6.46
C LEU A 18 0.71 -16.20 -4.93
N LEU A 19 0.10 -17.22 -4.35
CA LEU A 19 0.04 -17.45 -2.91
C LEU A 19 0.64 -18.82 -2.61
N GLU A 20 1.54 -18.89 -1.62
CA GLU A 20 2.20 -20.13 -1.20
C GLU A 20 2.09 -20.31 0.30
N ASN A 21 1.41 -21.38 0.73
CA ASN A 21 1.33 -21.81 2.12
C ASN A 21 0.98 -20.67 3.10
N ILE A 22 -0.07 -19.89 2.76
CA ILE A 22 -0.55 -18.78 3.58
C ILE A 22 -1.33 -19.32 4.76
N ASN A 23 -0.94 -18.90 5.96
CA ASN A 23 -1.65 -19.15 7.20
C ASN A 23 -2.02 -17.82 7.84
N LEU A 24 -3.33 -17.62 8.11
CA LEU A 24 -3.86 -16.39 8.68
C LEU A 24 -5.00 -16.71 9.62
N GLN A 25 -5.02 -16.04 10.76
CA GLN A 25 -6.13 -16.14 11.70
C GLN A 25 -6.50 -14.76 12.20
N VAL A 26 -7.79 -14.43 12.15
CA VAL A 26 -8.35 -13.19 12.69
C VAL A 26 -9.50 -13.56 13.61
N GLY A 27 -9.37 -13.21 14.88
CA GLY A 27 -10.38 -13.48 15.90
C GLY A 27 -11.39 -12.34 16.07
N GLU A 28 -12.37 -12.57 16.92
CA GLU A 28 -13.38 -11.58 17.30
C GLU A 28 -12.71 -10.31 17.87
N GLY A 29 -13.13 -9.14 17.39
CA GLY A 29 -12.58 -7.85 17.77
C GLY A 29 -11.19 -7.55 17.20
N GLU A 30 -10.53 -8.51 16.52
CA GLU A 30 -9.31 -8.21 15.78
C GLU A 30 -9.63 -7.54 14.44
N ARG A 31 -8.86 -6.52 14.11
CA ARG A 31 -8.90 -5.82 12.83
C ARG A 31 -7.55 -6.00 12.14
N ALA A 32 -7.51 -7.01 11.27
CA ALA A 32 -6.32 -7.39 10.54
C ALA A 32 -6.23 -6.66 9.20
N CYS A 33 -5.12 -5.98 8.95
CA CYS A 33 -4.84 -5.34 7.68
C CYS A 33 -3.77 -6.10 6.90
N LEU A 34 -4.10 -6.49 5.66
CA LEU A 34 -3.16 -7.06 4.69
C LEU A 34 -2.42 -5.93 3.98
N ILE A 35 -1.11 -5.96 4.04
CA ILE A 35 -0.25 -5.03 3.31
C ILE A 35 0.76 -5.79 2.46
N GLY A 36 1.34 -5.11 1.47
CA GLY A 36 2.33 -5.68 0.56
C GLY A 36 2.35 -4.96 -0.77
N PRO A 37 3.32 -5.26 -1.64
CA PRO A 37 3.45 -4.65 -2.95
C PRO A 37 2.20 -4.85 -3.83
N ASN A 38 2.04 -3.99 -4.84
CA ASN A 38 0.98 -4.19 -5.83
C ASN A 38 1.19 -5.50 -6.59
N GLY A 39 0.11 -6.27 -6.76
CA GLY A 39 0.15 -7.57 -7.43
C GLY A 39 0.64 -8.75 -6.59
N CYS A 40 0.89 -8.59 -5.28
CA CYS A 40 1.30 -9.69 -4.39
C CYS A 40 0.16 -10.64 -4.00
N GLY A 41 -1.08 -10.35 -4.41
CA GLY A 41 -2.23 -11.23 -4.16
C GLY A 41 -3.15 -10.84 -3.00
N LYS A 42 -3.12 -9.58 -2.50
CA LYS A 42 -4.02 -9.10 -1.44
C LYS A 42 -5.49 -9.36 -1.76
N THR A 43 -5.97 -8.82 -2.88
CA THR A 43 -7.35 -9.02 -3.37
C THR A 43 -7.68 -10.50 -3.56
N THR A 44 -6.75 -11.29 -4.09
CA THR A 44 -6.94 -12.74 -4.27
C THR A 44 -7.12 -13.44 -2.93
N LEU A 45 -6.31 -13.11 -1.93
CA LEU A 45 -6.42 -13.68 -0.59
C LEU A 45 -7.73 -13.27 0.09
N LEU A 46 -8.19 -12.02 -0.08
CA LEU A 46 -9.49 -11.56 0.43
C LEU A 46 -10.65 -12.30 -0.25
N ARG A 47 -10.59 -12.51 -1.57
CA ARG A 47 -11.60 -13.29 -2.32
C ARG A 47 -11.62 -14.77 -1.93
N ILE A 48 -10.47 -15.34 -1.54
CA ILE A 48 -10.42 -16.69 -0.97
C ILE A 48 -11.02 -16.69 0.44
N ALA A 49 -10.71 -15.68 1.25
CA ALA A 49 -11.25 -15.53 2.60
C ALA A 49 -12.78 -15.33 2.61
N SER A 50 -13.34 -14.60 1.62
CA SER A 50 -14.80 -14.45 1.42
C SER A 50 -15.45 -15.67 0.76
N GLN A 51 -14.68 -16.68 0.36
CA GLN A 51 -15.14 -17.86 -0.39
C GLN A 51 -15.65 -17.57 -1.80
N ASP A 52 -15.40 -16.37 -2.34
CA ASP A 52 -15.68 -16.03 -3.75
C ASP A 52 -14.72 -16.70 -4.72
N LEU A 53 -13.59 -17.19 -4.22
CA LEU A 53 -12.56 -17.89 -4.96
C LEU A 53 -12.08 -19.10 -4.17
N LEU A 54 -12.09 -20.28 -4.80
CA LEU A 54 -11.62 -21.49 -4.17
C LEU A 54 -10.08 -21.57 -4.25
N PRO A 55 -9.37 -21.89 -3.14
CA PRO A 55 -7.94 -22.11 -3.18
C PRO A 55 -7.61 -23.45 -3.88
N GLU A 56 -6.42 -23.54 -4.51
CA GLU A 56 -5.91 -24.81 -5.06
C GLU A 56 -5.54 -25.80 -3.97
N GLN A 57 -5.00 -25.28 -2.85
CA GLN A 57 -4.66 -26.07 -1.67
C GLN A 57 -5.01 -25.28 -0.41
N GLY A 58 -5.26 -26.04 0.67
CA GLY A 58 -5.60 -25.46 1.97
C GLY A 58 -7.08 -25.44 2.26
N LYS A 59 -7.45 -24.80 3.36
CA LYS A 59 -8.83 -24.73 3.84
C LYS A 59 -9.14 -23.34 4.39
N VAL A 60 -10.34 -22.87 4.09
CA VAL A 60 -10.93 -21.66 4.68
C VAL A 60 -12.00 -22.09 5.68
N LYS A 61 -11.88 -21.62 6.90
CA LYS A 61 -12.90 -21.82 7.95
C LYS A 61 -13.36 -20.45 8.41
N ILE A 62 -14.65 -20.21 8.29
CA ILE A 62 -15.30 -19.06 8.88
C ILE A 62 -16.11 -19.60 10.04
N VAL A 63 -15.78 -19.15 11.24
CA VAL A 63 -16.49 -19.53 12.46
C VAL A 63 -17.34 -18.34 12.87
N GLY A 64 -18.63 -18.54 12.98
CA GLY A 64 -19.62 -17.54 13.43
C GLY A 64 -20.63 -18.16 14.37
N THR A 65 -21.38 -17.35 15.05
CA THR A 65 -22.52 -17.77 15.89
C THR A 65 -23.74 -18.08 15.05
N ASN A 66 -23.86 -17.46 13.87
CA ASN A 66 -24.94 -17.66 12.90
C ASN A 66 -24.40 -18.34 11.64
N THR A 67 -25.02 -19.46 11.30
CA THR A 67 -24.66 -20.29 10.13
C THR A 67 -25.13 -19.69 8.80
N GLU A 68 -25.93 -18.64 8.82
CA GLU A 68 -26.41 -17.97 7.61
C GLU A 68 -25.45 -16.85 7.21
N PHE A 69 -24.49 -17.20 6.36
CA PHE A 69 -23.62 -16.23 5.70
C PHE A 69 -24.37 -15.58 4.54
N PHE A 70 -24.68 -14.29 4.67
CA PHE A 70 -25.21 -13.50 3.56
C PHE A 70 -24.04 -12.95 2.75
N GLN A 71 -23.79 -13.53 1.59
CA GLN A 71 -22.86 -12.96 0.62
C GLN A 71 -23.47 -11.69 0.01
N VAL A 72 -22.72 -10.60 0.04
CA VAL A 72 -23.10 -9.38 -0.68
C VAL A 72 -22.87 -9.63 -2.17
N PRO A 73 -23.90 -9.53 -3.05
CA PRO A 73 -23.71 -9.72 -4.47
C PRO A 73 -22.64 -8.75 -5.02
N ALA A 74 -21.70 -9.26 -5.81
CA ALA A 74 -20.71 -8.41 -6.45
C ALA A 74 -21.38 -7.47 -7.46
N ILE A 75 -21.25 -6.17 -7.25
CA ILE A 75 -21.91 -5.14 -8.07
C ILE A 75 -21.45 -5.17 -9.53
N GLU A 76 -20.24 -5.66 -9.80
CA GLU A 76 -19.66 -5.78 -11.14
C GLU A 76 -20.44 -6.72 -12.05
N HIS A 77 -21.08 -7.73 -11.49
CA HIS A 77 -21.85 -8.74 -12.21
C HIS A 77 -23.34 -8.43 -12.25
N TYR A 78 -23.77 -7.36 -11.56
CA TYR A 78 -25.17 -7.00 -11.47
C TYR A 78 -25.59 -6.03 -12.59
N ARG A 79 -26.71 -6.32 -13.24
CA ARG A 79 -27.30 -5.47 -14.29
C ARG A 79 -28.66 -5.00 -13.81
N GLY A 80 -28.89 -3.70 -13.80
CA GLY A 80 -30.15 -3.11 -13.33
C GLY A 80 -29.92 -1.72 -12.73
N SER A 81 -30.90 -1.27 -11.94
CA SER A 81 -30.83 -0.02 -11.20
C SER A 81 -30.15 -0.20 -9.83
N ALA A 82 -29.79 0.91 -9.19
CA ALA A 82 -29.30 0.89 -7.82
C ALA A 82 -30.36 0.35 -6.85
N ARG A 83 -31.66 0.62 -7.12
CA ARG A 83 -32.79 0.06 -6.37
C ARG A 83 -32.80 -1.46 -6.43
N ASP A 84 -32.77 -2.04 -7.64
CA ASP A 84 -32.81 -3.50 -7.83
C ASP A 84 -31.60 -4.17 -7.12
N TYR A 85 -30.43 -3.54 -7.16
CA TYR A 85 -29.24 -4.03 -6.45
C TYR A 85 -29.43 -4.01 -4.92
N LEU A 86 -29.94 -2.89 -4.36
CA LEU A 86 -30.22 -2.78 -2.93
C LEU A 86 -31.29 -3.78 -2.49
N GLU A 87 -32.35 -3.93 -3.24
CA GLU A 87 -33.42 -4.89 -2.96
C GLU A 87 -32.88 -6.33 -2.98
N CYS A 88 -32.11 -6.70 -4.00
CA CYS A 88 -31.49 -8.01 -4.09
C CYS A 88 -30.53 -8.26 -2.91
N ALA A 89 -29.66 -7.32 -2.61
CA ALA A 89 -28.66 -7.47 -1.56
C ALA A 89 -29.26 -7.51 -0.15
N LEU A 90 -30.32 -6.73 0.11
CA LEU A 90 -31.00 -6.68 1.41
C LEU A 90 -32.14 -7.68 1.55
N CYS A 91 -32.49 -8.42 0.49
CA CYS A 91 -33.55 -9.42 0.46
C CYS A 91 -33.46 -10.43 1.63
N PRO A 92 -32.26 -10.98 1.97
CA PRO A 92 -32.15 -11.92 3.08
C PRO A 92 -32.62 -11.32 4.41
N LEU A 93 -32.24 -10.07 4.72
CA LEU A 93 -32.63 -9.39 5.95
C LEU A 93 -34.14 -9.06 5.96
N ARG A 94 -34.69 -8.61 4.82
CA ARG A 94 -36.12 -8.32 4.68
C ARG A 94 -36.94 -9.57 4.79
N ASN A 95 -36.46 -10.70 4.27
CA ASN A 95 -37.14 -12.00 4.41
C ASN A 95 -37.24 -12.45 5.87
N ILE A 96 -36.16 -12.24 6.68
CA ILE A 96 -36.20 -12.50 8.13
C ILE A 96 -37.28 -11.65 8.79
N ALA A 97 -37.36 -10.35 8.44
CA ALA A 97 -38.40 -9.45 8.99
C ALA A 97 -39.81 -9.92 8.64
N THR A 98 -40.04 -10.32 7.39
CA THR A 98 -41.32 -10.84 6.93
C THR A 98 -41.69 -12.14 7.66
N GLN A 99 -40.79 -13.10 7.74
CA GLN A 99 -41.00 -14.36 8.45
C GLN A 99 -41.26 -14.14 9.94
N PHE A 100 -40.57 -13.18 10.58
CA PHE A 100 -40.82 -12.82 11.96
C PHE A 100 -42.24 -12.26 12.16
N GLN A 101 -42.71 -11.42 11.23
CA GLN A 101 -44.05 -10.87 11.28
C GLN A 101 -45.12 -11.95 11.08
N ASP A 102 -44.89 -12.89 10.16
CA ASP A 102 -45.76 -14.03 9.94
C ASP A 102 -45.84 -14.96 11.16
N ALA A 103 -44.69 -15.28 11.79
CA ALA A 103 -44.63 -16.07 13.01
C ALA A 103 -45.38 -15.38 14.16
N THR A 104 -45.23 -14.06 14.30
CA THR A 104 -45.94 -13.25 15.30
C THR A 104 -47.46 -13.31 15.09
N ASN A 105 -47.89 -13.20 13.84
CA ASN A 105 -49.32 -13.28 13.49
C ASN A 105 -49.91 -14.67 13.77
N GLN A 106 -49.20 -15.76 13.46
CA GLN A 106 -49.60 -17.12 13.75
C GLN A 106 -49.79 -17.36 15.25
N ILE A 107 -48.84 -16.94 16.08
CA ILE A 107 -48.96 -17.04 17.55
C ILE A 107 -50.15 -16.23 18.05
N SER A 108 -50.37 -15.01 17.51
CA SER A 108 -51.51 -14.15 17.88
C SER A 108 -52.87 -14.74 17.54
N GLN A 109 -52.93 -15.60 16.52
CA GLN A 109 -54.18 -16.30 16.09
C GLN A 109 -54.42 -17.60 16.88
N GLY A 110 -53.56 -17.94 17.87
CA GLY A 110 -53.79 -19.07 18.76
C GLY A 110 -53.22 -20.39 18.24
N ASP A 111 -52.37 -20.36 17.24
CA ASP A 111 -51.67 -21.54 16.72
C ASP A 111 -50.45 -21.84 17.62
N SER A 112 -50.71 -22.29 18.86
CA SER A 112 -49.73 -22.58 19.88
C SER A 112 -49.03 -23.93 19.66
N ALA A 113 -48.56 -24.20 18.44
CA ALA A 113 -47.69 -25.35 18.23
C ALA A 113 -46.28 -25.00 18.76
N VAL A 114 -45.68 -25.88 19.58
CA VAL A 114 -44.27 -25.77 20.08
C VAL A 114 -43.28 -25.39 18.97
N HIS A 115 -43.59 -25.74 17.74
CA HIS A 115 -42.81 -25.41 16.57
C HIS A 115 -42.91 -23.93 16.17
N ALA A 116 -44.05 -23.27 16.39
CA ALA A 116 -44.22 -21.84 16.12
C ALA A 116 -43.47 -20.97 17.12
N GLU A 117 -43.44 -21.35 18.40
CA GLU A 117 -42.65 -20.67 19.42
C GLU A 117 -41.14 -20.80 19.19
N GLN A 118 -40.65 -21.99 18.83
CA GLN A 118 -39.23 -22.18 18.48
C GLN A 118 -38.82 -21.40 17.24
N CYS A 119 -39.69 -21.32 16.24
CA CYS A 119 -39.46 -20.50 15.05
C CYS A 119 -39.37 -19.00 15.40
N TYR A 120 -40.31 -18.52 16.23
CA TYR A 120 -40.33 -17.15 16.71
C TYR A 120 -39.05 -16.77 17.48
N ASP A 121 -38.62 -17.61 18.43
CA ASP A 121 -37.42 -17.36 19.22
C ASP A 121 -36.17 -17.29 18.34
N ARG A 122 -36.03 -18.19 17.36
CA ARG A 122 -34.98 -18.17 16.36
C ARG A 122 -34.98 -16.88 15.53
N LEU A 123 -36.15 -16.50 15.00
CA LEU A 123 -36.28 -15.28 14.21
C LEU A 123 -36.04 -14.02 15.04
N LEU A 124 -36.47 -13.99 16.29
CA LEU A 124 -36.21 -12.89 17.22
C LEU A 124 -34.70 -12.72 17.48
N ALA A 125 -33.99 -13.84 17.64
CA ALA A 125 -32.54 -13.81 17.79
C ALA A 125 -31.86 -13.24 16.52
N LEU A 126 -32.30 -13.62 15.32
CA LEU A 126 -31.79 -13.09 14.06
C LEU A 126 -32.14 -11.60 13.88
N MET A 127 -33.38 -11.19 14.18
CA MET A 127 -33.81 -9.79 14.15
C MET A 127 -32.92 -8.90 15.03
N SER A 128 -32.57 -9.42 16.22
CA SER A 128 -31.72 -8.71 17.18
C SER A 128 -30.23 -8.72 16.77
N CYS A 129 -29.73 -9.85 16.25
CA CYS A 129 -28.34 -10.00 15.86
C CYS A 129 -27.96 -9.05 14.70
N PHE A 130 -28.81 -9.00 13.66
CA PHE A 130 -28.59 -8.13 12.49
C PHE A 130 -29.20 -6.73 12.67
N ASP A 131 -29.80 -6.43 13.84
CA ASP A 131 -30.45 -5.16 14.12
C ASP A 131 -31.41 -4.75 12.99
N ILE A 132 -32.28 -5.71 12.59
CA ILE A 132 -33.17 -5.54 11.43
C ILE A 132 -34.24 -4.46 11.70
N TRP A 133 -34.57 -4.20 12.97
CA TRP A 133 -35.48 -3.14 13.36
C TRP A 133 -35.08 -1.75 12.86
N SER A 134 -33.76 -1.50 12.77
CA SER A 134 -33.19 -0.23 12.32
C SER A 134 -32.76 -0.25 10.84
N LEU A 135 -33.09 -1.29 10.06
CA LEU A 135 -32.53 -1.50 8.73
C LEU A 135 -32.73 -0.31 7.78
N GLU A 136 -33.95 0.22 7.68
CA GLU A 136 -34.26 1.32 6.75
C GLU A 136 -33.62 2.66 7.20
N VAL A 137 -33.54 2.88 8.52
CA VAL A 137 -32.84 4.06 9.07
C VAL A 137 -31.35 3.94 8.79
N ARG A 138 -30.76 2.78 9.05
CA ARG A 138 -29.36 2.49 8.78
C ARG A 138 -29.01 2.58 7.30
N LEU A 139 -29.90 2.10 6.41
CA LEU A 139 -29.76 2.25 4.96
C LEU A 139 -29.62 3.72 4.58
N THR A 140 -30.55 4.55 5.06
CA THR A 140 -30.56 5.99 4.78
C THR A 140 -29.31 6.68 5.31
N GLU A 141 -28.93 6.38 6.55
CA GLU A 141 -27.75 6.98 7.20
C GLU A 141 -26.45 6.59 6.50
N VAL A 142 -26.23 5.30 6.24
CA VAL A 142 -25.01 4.82 5.62
C VAL A 142 -24.83 5.38 4.21
N LEU A 143 -25.90 5.38 3.40
CA LEU A 143 -25.86 5.97 2.05
C LEU A 143 -25.52 7.47 2.10
N ALA A 144 -26.12 8.22 3.03
CA ALA A 144 -25.83 9.64 3.18
C ALA A 144 -24.38 9.88 3.62
N ARG A 145 -23.88 9.12 4.59
CA ARG A 145 -22.51 9.23 5.14
C ARG A 145 -21.42 8.88 4.11
N ILE A 146 -21.70 7.98 3.17
CA ILE A 146 -20.77 7.58 2.09
C ILE A 146 -20.90 8.46 0.84
N GLY A 147 -21.72 9.52 0.89
CA GLY A 147 -21.92 10.45 -0.23
C GLY A 147 -22.82 9.90 -1.33
N LEU A 148 -23.72 8.98 -1.00
CA LEU A 148 -24.75 8.40 -1.88
C LEU A 148 -26.17 8.75 -1.44
N GLY A 149 -26.37 9.83 -0.68
CA GLY A 149 -27.69 10.24 -0.16
C GLY A 149 -28.75 10.46 -1.25
N VAL A 150 -28.35 10.75 -2.48
CA VAL A 150 -29.28 10.84 -3.64
C VAL A 150 -30.00 9.52 -3.89
N LEU A 151 -29.42 8.37 -3.52
CA LEU A 151 -30.01 7.03 -3.70
C LEU A 151 -31.09 6.70 -2.66
N THR A 152 -31.34 7.55 -1.67
CA THR A 152 -32.44 7.36 -0.70
C THR A 152 -33.80 7.80 -1.24
N GLY A 153 -33.85 8.39 -2.44
CA GLY A 153 -35.07 8.90 -3.10
C GLY A 153 -35.19 8.45 -4.56
N SER A 154 -35.62 9.37 -5.41
CA SER A 154 -35.82 9.13 -6.87
C SER A 154 -34.52 8.75 -7.60
N GLY A 155 -33.35 9.09 -7.05
CA GLY A 155 -32.06 8.68 -7.61
C GLY A 155 -31.76 7.18 -7.51
N CYS A 156 -32.54 6.44 -6.72
CA CYS A 156 -32.40 4.99 -6.57
C CYS A 156 -32.69 4.23 -7.88
N ASP A 157 -33.51 4.78 -8.79
CA ASP A 157 -33.84 4.17 -10.08
C ASP A 157 -32.72 4.37 -11.14
N ARG A 158 -31.64 5.04 -10.78
CA ARG A 158 -30.49 5.26 -11.65
C ARG A 158 -29.82 3.93 -12.01
N SER A 159 -29.58 3.69 -13.31
CA SER A 159 -28.89 2.49 -13.78
C SER A 159 -27.45 2.41 -13.25
N LEU A 160 -27.04 1.23 -12.80
CA LEU A 160 -25.65 0.98 -12.35
C LEU A 160 -24.63 1.24 -13.47
N SER A 161 -25.01 1.02 -14.74
CA SER A 161 -24.13 1.29 -15.88
C SER A 161 -23.81 2.78 -16.06
N SER A 162 -24.70 3.67 -15.58
CA SER A 162 -24.51 5.12 -15.62
C SER A 162 -23.73 5.67 -14.41
N MET A 163 -23.48 4.83 -13.40
CA MET A 163 -22.69 5.20 -12.23
C MET A 163 -21.20 5.06 -12.51
N SER A 164 -20.41 6.00 -11.99
CA SER A 164 -18.94 5.90 -12.04
C SER A 164 -18.46 4.67 -11.28
N PRO A 165 -17.25 4.14 -11.60
CA PRO A 165 -16.65 3.05 -10.82
C PRO A 165 -16.56 3.35 -9.32
N GLY A 166 -16.26 4.60 -8.95
CA GLY A 166 -16.21 5.05 -7.55
C GLY A 166 -17.58 5.03 -6.87
N GLU A 167 -18.66 5.46 -7.56
CA GLU A 167 -20.02 5.38 -7.00
C GLU A 167 -20.46 3.93 -6.80
N ARG A 168 -20.12 3.03 -7.72
CA ARG A 168 -20.42 1.60 -7.60
C ARG A 168 -19.66 0.97 -6.42
N GLY A 169 -18.37 1.27 -6.27
CA GLY A 169 -17.56 0.78 -5.14
C GLY A 169 -18.12 1.27 -3.79
N ARG A 170 -18.52 2.54 -3.71
CA ARG A 170 -19.18 3.10 -2.52
C ARG A 170 -20.51 2.41 -2.22
N LEU A 171 -21.32 2.12 -3.24
CA LEU A 171 -22.59 1.43 -3.05
C LEU A 171 -22.40 0.01 -2.52
N GLN A 172 -21.42 -0.73 -3.05
CA GLN A 172 -21.07 -2.06 -2.55
C GLN A 172 -20.59 -2.00 -1.10
N LEU A 173 -19.72 -1.05 -0.77
CA LEU A 173 -19.26 -0.81 0.60
C LEU A 173 -20.44 -0.50 1.53
N ALA A 174 -21.36 0.38 1.11
CA ALA A 174 -22.57 0.71 1.87
C ALA A 174 -23.37 -0.54 2.21
N VAL A 175 -23.66 -1.38 1.22
CA VAL A 175 -24.41 -2.64 1.41
C VAL A 175 -23.67 -3.55 2.38
N THR A 176 -22.35 -3.72 2.24
CA THR A 176 -21.55 -4.56 3.14
C THR A 176 -21.67 -4.08 4.60
N LEU A 177 -21.62 -2.77 4.85
CA LEU A 177 -21.75 -2.21 6.20
C LEU A 177 -23.19 -2.32 6.74
N ILE A 178 -24.19 -2.20 5.88
CA ILE A 178 -25.61 -2.32 6.25
C ILE A 178 -25.96 -3.76 6.64
N MET A 179 -25.41 -4.74 5.95
CA MET A 179 -25.62 -6.17 6.22
C MET A 179 -25.09 -6.62 7.58
N LYS A 180 -24.15 -5.88 8.19
CA LYS A 180 -23.50 -6.20 9.47
C LYS A 180 -23.04 -7.66 9.56
N PRO A 181 -22.20 -8.17 8.65
CA PRO A 181 -21.70 -9.52 8.74
C PRO A 181 -20.88 -9.73 10.02
N GLU A 182 -20.90 -10.94 10.59
CA GLU A 182 -20.06 -11.26 11.76
C GLU A 182 -18.57 -11.17 11.44
N VAL A 183 -18.22 -11.42 10.18
CA VAL A 183 -16.86 -11.28 9.66
C VAL A 183 -16.89 -10.26 8.53
N LEU A 184 -16.22 -9.14 8.71
CA LEU A 184 -16.15 -8.04 7.76
C LEU A 184 -14.89 -8.18 6.91
N ILE A 185 -15.06 -8.29 5.58
CA ILE A 185 -13.95 -8.33 4.61
C ILE A 185 -14.03 -7.10 3.73
N LEU A 186 -12.94 -6.31 3.67
CA LEU A 186 -12.87 -5.06 2.92
C LEU A 186 -11.61 -5.02 2.04
N ASP A 187 -11.78 -4.80 0.76
CA ASP A 187 -10.66 -4.61 -0.19
C ASP A 187 -10.57 -3.14 -0.60
N GLU A 188 -9.48 -2.46 -0.19
CA GLU A 188 -9.21 -1.05 -0.46
C GLU A 188 -10.43 -0.13 -0.21
N PRO A 189 -11.06 -0.17 0.97
CA PRO A 189 -12.35 0.49 1.21
C PRO A 189 -12.27 2.03 1.23
N THR A 190 -11.08 2.60 1.35
CA THR A 190 -10.85 4.05 1.35
C THR A 190 -10.83 4.65 -0.06
N ASN A 191 -10.73 3.82 -1.12
CA ASN A 191 -10.70 4.30 -2.48
C ASN A 191 -12.00 5.04 -2.83
N HIS A 192 -11.85 6.21 -3.44
CA HIS A 192 -12.96 7.08 -3.88
C HIS A 192 -13.85 7.63 -2.74
N LEU A 193 -13.45 7.52 -1.48
CA LEU A 193 -14.12 8.16 -0.34
C LEU A 193 -13.56 9.56 -0.13
N ASP A 194 -14.42 10.48 0.30
CA ASP A 194 -13.99 11.77 0.84
C ASP A 194 -13.62 11.65 2.33
N ALA A 195 -13.05 12.69 2.91
CA ALA A 195 -12.58 12.69 4.28
C ALA A 195 -13.70 12.34 5.29
N ARG A 196 -14.94 12.81 5.05
CA ARG A 196 -16.08 12.55 5.94
C ARG A 196 -16.51 11.07 5.88
N ALA A 197 -16.50 10.50 4.69
CA ALA A 197 -16.82 9.08 4.49
C ALA A 197 -15.73 8.17 5.08
N ILE A 198 -14.45 8.58 5.00
CA ILE A 198 -13.34 7.87 5.65
C ILE A 198 -13.50 7.93 7.18
N ASP A 199 -13.82 9.10 7.76
CA ASP A 199 -14.06 9.23 9.21
C ASP A 199 -15.21 8.33 9.68
N PHE A 200 -16.29 8.28 8.92
CA PHE A 200 -17.40 7.37 9.18
C PHE A 200 -16.98 5.90 9.11
N LEU A 201 -16.17 5.53 8.11
CA LEU A 201 -15.66 4.17 7.96
C LEU A 201 -14.75 3.78 9.13
N VAL A 202 -13.84 4.67 9.56
CA VAL A 202 -12.97 4.48 10.73
C VAL A 202 -13.82 4.23 11.98
N GLU A 203 -14.82 5.09 12.21
CA GLU A 203 -15.73 4.94 13.36
C GLU A 203 -16.47 3.59 13.32
N THR A 204 -16.97 3.20 12.15
CA THR A 204 -17.72 1.96 11.94
C THR A 204 -16.85 0.74 12.17
N VAL A 205 -15.64 0.69 11.57
CA VAL A 205 -14.69 -0.42 11.72
C VAL A 205 -14.19 -0.54 13.16
N ASN A 206 -13.95 0.56 13.86
CA ASN A 206 -13.52 0.55 15.26
C ASN A 206 -14.59 0.03 16.22
N LYS A 207 -15.86 0.24 15.90
CA LYS A 207 -17.01 -0.28 16.68
C LYS A 207 -17.40 -1.71 16.29
N TRP A 208 -16.75 -2.28 15.25
CA TRP A 208 -17.09 -3.63 14.80
C TRP A 208 -16.72 -4.68 15.84
N ARG A 209 -17.70 -5.49 16.25
CA ARG A 209 -17.49 -6.51 17.29
C ARG A 209 -16.87 -7.81 16.74
N GLY A 210 -17.19 -8.14 15.50
CA GLY A 210 -16.69 -9.35 14.83
C GLY A 210 -15.23 -9.24 14.37
N ALA A 211 -14.78 -10.24 13.63
CA ALA A 211 -13.48 -10.21 12.97
C ALA A 211 -13.51 -9.28 11.76
N VAL A 212 -12.45 -8.50 11.57
CA VAL A 212 -12.28 -7.64 10.38
C VAL A 212 -11.00 -8.03 9.66
N LEU A 213 -11.10 -8.35 8.37
CA LEU A 213 -9.96 -8.58 7.49
C LEU A 213 -10.03 -7.56 6.35
N MET A 214 -9.01 -6.72 6.21
CA MET A 214 -9.02 -5.64 5.22
C MET A 214 -7.69 -5.53 4.50
N SER A 215 -7.70 -4.96 3.29
CA SER A 215 -6.53 -4.41 2.63
C SER A 215 -6.66 -2.90 2.54
N SER A 216 -5.57 -2.16 2.67
CA SER A 216 -5.56 -0.72 2.37
C SER A 216 -4.15 -0.21 2.09
N HIS A 217 -4.08 0.85 1.29
CA HIS A 217 -2.89 1.67 1.09
C HIS A 217 -2.99 3.02 1.83
N ASP A 218 -4.11 3.32 2.47
CA ASP A 218 -4.29 4.52 3.29
C ASP A 218 -3.67 4.29 4.69
N ARG A 219 -2.51 4.91 4.91
CA ARG A 219 -1.72 4.75 6.13
C ARG A 219 -2.42 5.28 7.39
N ALA A 220 -3.14 6.39 7.24
CA ALA A 220 -3.91 6.97 8.35
C ALA A 220 -5.07 6.05 8.72
N PHE A 221 -5.78 5.51 7.73
CA PHE A 221 -6.84 4.52 7.96
C PHE A 221 -6.30 3.26 8.64
N ILE A 222 -5.15 2.74 8.20
CA ILE A 222 -4.51 1.57 8.83
C ILE A 222 -4.10 1.90 10.28
N GLU A 223 -3.51 3.09 10.52
CA GLU A 223 -3.11 3.54 11.86
C GLU A 223 -4.31 3.62 12.81
N ASP A 224 -5.42 4.18 12.33
CA ASP A 224 -6.61 4.44 13.15
C ASP A 224 -7.44 3.17 13.41
N THR A 225 -7.32 2.13 12.56
CA THR A 225 -8.22 0.97 12.62
C THR A 225 -7.53 -0.36 12.91
N ALA A 226 -6.32 -0.60 12.38
CA ALA A 226 -5.70 -1.92 12.47
C ALA A 226 -5.20 -2.24 13.87
N THR A 227 -5.49 -3.45 14.36
CA THR A 227 -4.91 -4.04 15.58
C THR A 227 -3.80 -5.02 15.27
N VAL A 228 -3.80 -5.56 14.05
CA VAL A 228 -2.81 -6.52 13.54
C VAL A 228 -2.54 -6.21 12.08
N ILE A 229 -1.28 -6.27 11.69
CA ILE A 229 -0.84 -6.12 10.30
C ILE A 229 -0.22 -7.43 9.83
N TYR A 230 -0.62 -7.87 8.65
CA TYR A 230 -0.03 -8.99 7.93
C TYR A 230 0.69 -8.49 6.67
N ASP A 231 2.02 -8.59 6.66
CA ASP A 231 2.84 -8.20 5.50
C ASP A 231 3.07 -9.42 4.60
N MET A 232 2.64 -9.30 3.35
CA MET A 232 2.84 -10.33 2.32
C MET A 232 4.25 -10.30 1.71
N ASP A 233 5.04 -9.22 1.93
CA ASP A 233 6.46 -9.18 1.56
C ASP A 233 7.34 -9.78 2.66
N VAL A 234 7.41 -11.10 2.67
CA VAL A 234 8.22 -11.85 3.65
C VAL A 234 9.71 -11.92 3.33
N ALA A 235 10.16 -11.39 2.19
CA ALA A 235 11.54 -11.52 1.73
C ALA A 235 12.55 -10.94 2.73
N LEU A 236 12.28 -9.77 3.27
CA LEU A 236 13.11 -9.11 4.28
C LEU A 236 13.24 -9.97 5.55
N TRP A 237 12.12 -10.48 6.03
CA TRP A 237 12.03 -11.25 7.26
C TRP A 237 12.72 -12.61 7.13
N ASN A 238 12.56 -13.27 5.97
CA ASN A 238 13.20 -14.56 5.68
C ASN A 238 14.72 -14.45 5.54
N GLU A 239 15.22 -13.36 4.95
CA GLU A 239 16.66 -13.11 4.90
C GLU A 239 17.26 -12.91 6.30
N LEU A 240 16.56 -12.20 7.19
CA LEU A 240 16.99 -12.03 8.57
C LEU A 240 16.92 -13.35 9.35
N ALA A 241 15.84 -14.11 9.20
CA ALA A 241 15.68 -15.42 9.84
C ALA A 241 16.81 -16.38 9.41
N LYS A 242 17.13 -16.43 8.12
CA LYS A 242 18.24 -17.23 7.58
C LYS A 242 19.60 -16.82 8.20
N ALA A 243 19.87 -15.53 8.29
CA ALA A 243 21.13 -15.02 8.84
C ALA A 243 21.28 -15.26 10.34
N THR A 244 20.18 -15.30 11.09
CA THR A 244 20.16 -15.53 12.54
C THR A 244 19.94 -16.99 12.92
N GLY A 245 19.72 -17.88 11.94
CA GLY A 245 19.38 -19.28 12.20
C GLY A 245 17.98 -19.48 12.80
N SER A 246 17.10 -18.48 12.68
CA SER A 246 15.72 -18.54 13.16
C SER A 246 14.81 -19.22 12.13
N SER A 247 13.61 -19.64 12.55
CA SER A 247 12.60 -20.21 11.64
C SER A 247 12.19 -19.18 10.58
N GLN A 248 12.07 -19.63 9.33
CA GLN A 248 11.58 -18.80 8.25
C GLN A 248 10.10 -18.46 8.45
N VAL A 249 9.72 -17.25 8.06
CA VAL A 249 8.32 -16.83 8.02
C VAL A 249 7.67 -17.42 6.79
N THR A 250 6.66 -18.25 6.97
CA THR A 250 5.91 -18.85 5.88
C THR A 250 4.71 -17.99 5.53
N GLY A 251 4.66 -17.54 4.29
CA GLY A 251 3.51 -16.85 3.70
C GLY A 251 3.29 -15.41 4.16
N LEU A 252 3.13 -15.14 5.44
CA LEU A 252 2.81 -13.81 6.00
C LEU A 252 3.67 -13.48 7.22
N TYR A 253 4.13 -12.24 7.31
CA TYR A 253 4.70 -11.70 8.55
C TYR A 253 3.61 -11.01 9.37
N ARG A 254 3.41 -11.42 10.62
CA ARG A 254 2.42 -10.86 11.53
C ARG A 254 3.07 -9.85 12.47
N CYS A 255 2.59 -8.61 12.46
CA CYS A 255 2.91 -7.56 13.43
C CYS A 255 1.67 -7.19 14.23
N ALA A 256 1.70 -7.36 15.55
CA ALA A 256 0.62 -6.91 16.43
C ALA A 256 0.77 -5.42 16.73
N GLY A 257 -0.22 -4.62 16.35
CA GLY A 257 -0.28 -3.18 16.55
C GLY A 257 -0.63 -2.43 15.27
N ALA A 258 -0.63 -1.11 15.36
CA ALA A 258 -0.96 -0.17 14.29
C ALA A 258 0.20 0.02 13.30
N TYR A 259 -0.02 0.83 12.26
CA TYR A 259 0.93 1.04 11.16
C TYR A 259 2.27 1.64 11.63
N SER A 260 2.25 2.58 12.55
CA SER A 260 3.46 3.20 13.11
C SER A 260 4.40 2.17 13.74
N LYS A 261 3.85 1.20 14.49
CA LYS A 261 4.63 0.11 15.09
C LYS A 261 5.22 -0.81 14.03
N TYR A 262 4.42 -1.23 13.04
CA TYR A 262 4.91 -2.01 11.91
C TYR A 262 6.05 -1.29 11.17
N LEU A 263 5.90 0.01 10.91
CA LEU A 263 6.92 0.82 10.25
C LEU A 263 8.23 0.85 11.04
N ALA A 264 8.16 0.98 12.36
CA ALA A 264 9.32 0.93 13.24
C ALA A 264 10.01 -0.44 13.19
N GLU A 265 9.24 -1.54 13.22
CA GLU A 265 9.77 -2.91 13.12
C GLU A 265 10.43 -3.13 11.75
N LYS A 266 9.79 -2.73 10.65
CA LYS A 266 10.35 -2.86 9.28
C LYS A 266 11.62 -2.04 9.10
N THR A 267 11.66 -0.82 9.63
CA THR A 267 12.85 0.05 9.60
C THR A 267 14.01 -0.57 10.38
N ASN A 268 13.74 -1.10 11.56
CA ASN A 268 14.74 -1.81 12.37
C ASN A 268 15.24 -3.07 11.65
N ALA A 269 14.36 -3.82 11.02
CA ALA A 269 14.70 -5.01 10.24
C ALA A 269 15.60 -4.66 9.05
N ARG A 270 15.30 -3.58 8.31
CA ARG A 270 16.14 -3.08 7.21
C ARG A 270 17.51 -2.64 7.70
N ARG A 271 17.59 -1.92 8.84
CA ARG A 271 18.87 -1.54 9.45
C ARG A 271 19.68 -2.76 9.82
N LYS A 272 19.10 -3.72 10.53
CA LYS A 272 19.74 -4.98 10.93
C LYS A 272 20.26 -5.77 9.72
N ARG A 273 19.48 -5.82 8.64
CA ARG A 273 19.90 -6.45 7.37
C ARG A 273 21.15 -5.76 6.77
N ARG A 274 21.17 -4.42 6.74
CA ARG A 274 22.32 -3.65 6.25
C ARG A 274 23.57 -3.92 7.09
N GLU A 275 23.44 -3.93 8.41
CA GLU A 275 24.53 -4.22 9.36
C GLU A 275 25.07 -5.64 9.17
N LEU A 276 24.19 -6.64 9.10
CA LEU A 276 24.58 -8.04 8.86
C LEU A 276 25.29 -8.22 7.51
N HIS A 277 24.75 -7.63 6.45
CA HIS A 277 25.39 -7.67 5.13
C HIS A 277 26.78 -7.04 5.17
N ALA A 278 26.95 -5.86 5.78
CA ALA A 278 28.23 -5.19 5.92
C ALA A 278 29.24 -6.04 6.72
N ALA A 279 28.81 -6.64 7.83
CA ALA A 279 29.62 -7.53 8.64
C ALA A 279 30.07 -8.78 7.86
N GLN A 280 29.15 -9.44 7.14
CA GLN A 280 29.48 -10.59 6.31
C GLN A 280 30.45 -10.24 5.18
N GLN A 281 30.31 -9.07 4.55
CA GLN A 281 31.24 -8.61 3.53
C GLN A 281 32.63 -8.30 4.11
N ALA A 282 32.72 -7.72 5.30
CA ALA A 282 33.97 -7.48 6.00
C ALA A 282 34.66 -8.82 6.34
N GLU A 283 33.92 -9.80 6.86
CA GLU A 283 34.46 -11.13 7.18
C GLU A 283 34.93 -11.87 5.90
N LYS A 284 34.16 -11.82 4.80
CA LYS A 284 34.59 -12.36 3.50
C LYS A 284 35.89 -11.72 3.00
N ARG A 285 36.04 -10.41 3.18
CA ARG A 285 37.31 -9.72 2.83
C ARG A 285 38.48 -10.19 3.70
N LEU A 286 38.24 -10.41 4.99
CA LEU A 286 39.24 -10.91 5.93
C LEU A 286 39.69 -12.33 5.57
N LEU A 287 38.74 -13.25 5.31
CA LEU A 287 39.03 -14.62 4.87
C LEU A 287 39.82 -14.66 3.56
N ARG A 288 39.48 -13.79 2.59
CA ARG A 288 40.26 -13.65 1.36
C ARG A 288 41.72 -13.20 1.61
N LYS A 289 41.94 -12.25 2.53
CA LYS A 289 43.29 -11.82 2.94
C LYS A 289 44.06 -12.96 3.60
N HIS A 290 43.45 -13.65 4.57
CA HIS A 290 44.06 -14.81 5.24
C HIS A 290 44.46 -15.91 4.24
N ARG A 291 43.60 -16.20 3.26
CA ARG A 291 43.87 -17.17 2.19
C ARG A 291 45.06 -16.75 1.31
N GLN A 292 45.17 -15.46 0.98
CA GLN A 292 46.32 -14.91 0.24
C GLN A 292 47.62 -15.01 1.07
N GLU A 293 47.56 -14.72 2.36
CA GLU A 293 48.71 -14.85 3.26
C GLU A 293 49.14 -16.32 3.45
N ALA A 294 48.17 -17.22 3.68
CA ALA A 294 48.46 -18.64 3.77
C ALA A 294 49.09 -19.19 2.49
N SER A 295 48.62 -18.73 1.31
CA SER A 295 49.23 -19.13 0.03
C SER A 295 50.65 -18.60 -0.17
N LYS A 296 50.98 -17.41 0.37
CA LYS A 296 52.36 -16.86 0.37
C LYS A 296 53.28 -17.68 1.28
N ILE A 297 52.78 -18.07 2.46
CA ILE A 297 53.51 -18.93 3.41
C ILE A 297 53.79 -20.32 2.78
N ALA A 298 52.80 -20.92 2.15
CA ALA A 298 52.96 -22.19 1.46
C ALA A 298 53.98 -22.12 0.30
N ARG A 299 53.98 -21.05 -0.49
CA ARG A 299 54.96 -20.80 -1.56
C ARG A 299 56.38 -20.55 -0.99
N GLY A 300 56.51 -19.84 0.15
CA GLY A 300 57.74 -19.63 0.85
C GLY A 300 58.32 -20.94 1.37
N GLY A 301 57.49 -21.81 1.93
CA GLY A 301 57.86 -23.16 2.38
C GLY A 301 58.37 -24.07 1.24
N LEU A 302 57.71 -24.03 0.06
CA LEU A 302 58.15 -24.76 -1.13
C LEU A 302 59.54 -24.30 -1.63
N ARG A 303 59.85 -22.99 -1.58
CA ARG A 303 61.18 -22.46 -1.91
C ARG A 303 62.25 -22.91 -0.90
N LEU A 304 61.94 -23.03 0.38
CA LEU A 304 62.83 -23.53 1.42
C LEU A 304 63.05 -25.06 1.31
N ALA A 305 62.06 -25.80 0.85
CA ALA A 305 62.16 -27.27 0.66
C ALA A 305 63.06 -27.65 -0.52
N SER A 306 63.24 -26.78 -1.51
CA SER A 306 64.15 -26.97 -2.67
C SER A 306 65.63 -26.70 -2.34
N ALA A 307 65.95 -26.20 -1.15
CA ALA A 307 67.31 -25.99 -0.68
C ALA A 307 67.79 -27.19 0.13
N GLU A 308 69.06 -27.67 -0.08
CA GLU A 308 69.64 -28.83 0.58
C GLU A 308 69.68 -28.74 2.10
N GLY A 309 69.13 -29.79 2.79
CA GLY A 309 69.24 -29.99 4.22
C GLY A 309 67.98 -30.58 4.88
N LYS A 310 68.13 -31.69 5.64
CA LYS A 310 66.99 -32.38 6.31
C LYS A 310 66.20 -31.49 7.27
N ALA A 311 66.83 -30.58 7.97
CA ALA A 311 66.16 -29.64 8.90
C ALA A 311 65.25 -28.62 8.17
N LYS A 312 65.68 -28.10 7.01
CA LYS A 312 64.89 -27.15 6.20
C LYS A 312 63.65 -27.81 5.64
N LYS A 313 63.70 -29.07 5.23
CA LYS A 313 62.53 -29.85 4.74
C LYS A 313 61.49 -30.03 5.85
N PHE A 314 61.91 -30.35 7.09
CA PHE A 314 61.04 -30.47 8.24
C PHE A 314 60.26 -29.14 8.55
N PHE A 315 60.96 -28.01 8.53
CA PHE A 315 60.32 -26.71 8.72
C PHE A 315 59.39 -26.32 7.57
N ALA A 316 59.71 -26.69 6.33
CA ALA A 316 58.87 -26.48 5.17
C ALA A 316 57.58 -27.32 5.24
N ASP A 317 57.66 -28.59 5.60
CA ASP A 317 56.53 -29.49 5.78
C ASP A 317 55.60 -29.03 6.94
N ARG A 318 56.19 -28.56 8.04
CA ARG A 318 55.41 -28.00 9.17
C ARG A 318 54.72 -26.67 8.81
N ALA A 319 55.34 -25.80 8.03
CA ALA A 319 54.74 -24.57 7.52
C ALA A 319 53.60 -24.90 6.54
N ALA A 320 53.76 -25.87 5.65
CA ALA A 320 52.74 -26.33 4.72
C ALA A 320 51.54 -26.97 5.46
N ALA A 321 51.75 -27.81 6.47
CA ALA A 321 50.72 -28.40 7.30
C ALA A 321 49.90 -27.34 8.06
N THR A 322 50.60 -26.34 8.63
CA THR A 322 49.95 -25.21 9.32
C THR A 322 49.12 -24.36 8.36
N ALA A 323 49.63 -24.06 7.16
CA ALA A 323 48.89 -23.33 6.13
C ALA A 323 47.64 -24.11 5.67
N GLN A 324 47.79 -25.41 5.49
CA GLN A 324 46.68 -26.30 5.08
C GLN A 324 45.57 -26.40 6.15
N ARG A 325 45.98 -26.46 7.45
CA ARG A 325 44.98 -26.42 8.55
C ARG A 325 44.25 -25.10 8.64
N ARG A 326 44.93 -23.98 8.43
CA ARG A 326 44.31 -22.65 8.36
C ARG A 326 43.33 -22.56 7.19
N MET A 327 43.76 -22.98 6.01
CA MET A 327 42.88 -22.99 4.82
C MET A 327 41.58 -23.80 5.04
N ARG A 328 41.69 -25.03 5.62
CA ARG A 328 40.50 -25.84 5.94
C ARG A 328 39.53 -25.15 6.92
N ASN A 329 40.08 -24.46 7.92
CA ASN A 329 39.23 -23.72 8.86
C ASN A 329 38.58 -22.51 8.18
N ASP A 330 39.29 -21.79 7.33
CA ASP A 330 38.78 -20.66 6.57
C ASP A 330 37.72 -21.12 5.52
N ASP A 331 37.91 -22.32 4.91
CA ASP A 331 36.94 -22.90 4.00
C ASP A 331 35.63 -23.25 4.72
N LYS A 332 35.70 -23.93 5.90
CA LYS A 332 34.50 -24.21 6.72
C LYS A 332 33.76 -22.94 7.13
N ARG A 333 34.51 -21.90 7.49
CA ARG A 333 33.95 -20.60 7.88
C ARG A 333 33.33 -19.89 6.68
N GLY A 334 33.98 -20.00 5.51
CA GLY A 334 33.43 -19.51 4.23
C GLY A 334 32.15 -20.22 3.80
N GLU A 335 32.05 -21.53 3.97
CA GLU A 335 30.84 -22.31 3.72
C GLU A 335 29.70 -21.89 4.66
N HIS A 336 29.98 -21.73 5.95
CA HIS A 336 29.00 -21.27 6.93
C HIS A 336 28.46 -19.88 6.57
N LEU A 337 29.36 -18.94 6.23
CA LEU A 337 28.97 -17.62 5.76
C LEU A 337 28.16 -17.67 4.45
N SER A 338 28.46 -18.57 3.53
CA SER A 338 27.73 -18.73 2.29
C SER A 338 26.30 -19.25 2.53
N ASN A 339 26.15 -20.19 3.48
CA ASN A 339 24.83 -20.73 3.86
C ASN A 339 23.94 -19.70 4.55
N GLN A 340 24.53 -18.74 5.25
CA GLN A 340 23.82 -17.67 5.96
C GLN A 340 23.91 -16.32 5.24
N GLU A 341 24.30 -16.32 3.95
CA GLU A 341 24.51 -15.09 3.21
C GLU A 341 23.23 -14.26 3.08
N VAL A 342 23.29 -13.03 3.57
CA VAL A 342 22.27 -12.01 3.34
C VAL A 342 22.51 -11.41 1.97
N ARG A 343 21.49 -11.44 1.12
CA ARG A 343 21.56 -10.80 -0.20
C ARG A 343 21.81 -9.30 -0.03
N ARG A 344 22.57 -8.73 -0.98
CA ARG A 344 22.78 -7.28 -1.01
C ARG A 344 21.42 -6.58 -0.88
N PRO A 345 21.25 -5.68 0.11
CA PRO A 345 20.03 -4.89 0.20
C PRO A 345 19.79 -4.22 -1.15
N ARG A 346 18.64 -4.46 -1.74
CA ARG A 346 18.24 -3.74 -2.94
C ARG A 346 17.93 -2.33 -2.49
N SER A 347 18.80 -1.38 -2.75
CA SER A 347 18.51 0.03 -2.58
C SER A 347 17.69 0.48 -3.79
N TYR A 348 16.40 0.28 -3.73
CA TYR A 348 15.44 1.01 -4.57
C TYR A 348 15.01 2.28 -3.82
N ASP A 349 15.99 2.91 -3.20
CA ASP A 349 15.79 4.20 -2.58
C ASP A 349 15.50 5.17 -3.72
N LEU A 350 14.27 5.71 -3.76
CA LEU A 350 13.99 6.89 -4.55
C LEU A 350 14.97 7.95 -4.07
N SER A 351 15.95 8.29 -4.91
CA SER A 351 16.93 9.30 -4.57
C SER A 351 16.81 10.46 -5.57
N PHE A 352 16.50 11.63 -5.04
CA PHE A 352 16.54 12.88 -5.78
C PHE A 352 17.94 13.51 -5.78
N GLU A 353 18.91 12.88 -5.11
CA GLU A 353 20.27 13.41 -4.93
C GLU A 353 21.02 13.65 -6.24
N LEU A 354 20.69 12.90 -7.30
CA LEU A 354 21.41 12.97 -8.57
C LEU A 354 21.13 14.24 -9.38
N ASN A 355 20.05 14.97 -9.07
CA ASN A 355 19.57 16.11 -9.83
C ASN A 355 19.30 17.33 -8.93
N GLN A 356 20.17 17.56 -7.93
CA GLN A 356 20.01 18.72 -7.07
C GLN A 356 20.13 20.02 -7.87
N PRO A 357 19.21 20.97 -7.68
CA PRO A 357 19.26 22.24 -8.37
C PRO A 357 20.45 23.10 -7.90
N ALA A 358 20.88 24.03 -8.76
CA ALA A 358 21.80 25.07 -8.32
C ALA A 358 21.16 25.89 -7.20
N VAL A 359 21.97 26.28 -6.22
CA VAL A 359 21.49 27.11 -5.11
C VAL A 359 21.08 28.49 -5.66
N SER A 360 19.81 28.79 -5.61
CA SER A 360 19.23 30.10 -5.93
C SER A 360 18.79 30.78 -4.63
N THR A 361 18.78 32.12 -4.62
CA THR A 361 18.35 32.91 -3.46
C THR A 361 17.21 33.84 -3.85
N GLY A 362 16.34 34.17 -2.89
CA GLY A 362 15.17 35.03 -3.12
C GLY A 362 13.86 34.26 -3.14
N ILE A 363 12.84 34.83 -3.76
CA ILE A 363 11.49 34.27 -3.85
C ILE A 363 11.37 33.41 -5.10
N ALA A 364 11.07 32.13 -4.91
CA ALA A 364 10.84 31.15 -5.98
C ALA A 364 9.44 31.25 -6.57
N VAL A 365 8.41 31.51 -5.73
CA VAL A 365 7.03 31.71 -6.14
C VAL A 365 6.38 32.81 -5.30
N ALA A 366 5.72 33.75 -5.93
CA ALA A 366 4.90 34.76 -5.27
C ALA A 366 3.48 34.73 -5.85
N ALA A 367 2.50 34.39 -5.05
CA ALA A 367 1.08 34.43 -5.37
C ALA A 367 0.44 35.65 -4.68
N ARG A 368 -0.31 36.46 -5.44
CA ARG A 368 -0.99 37.66 -4.96
C ARG A 368 -2.46 37.62 -5.37
N HIS A 369 -3.33 37.33 -4.38
CA HIS A 369 -4.77 37.21 -4.58
C HIS A 369 -5.14 36.36 -5.81
N ALA A 370 -4.37 35.32 -6.07
CA ALA A 370 -4.58 34.42 -7.20
C ALA A 370 -5.87 33.63 -7.00
N ALA A 371 -6.84 33.84 -7.91
CA ALA A 371 -8.13 33.20 -7.85
C ALA A 371 -8.64 32.83 -9.24
N VAL A 372 -9.44 31.75 -9.31
CA VAL A 372 -10.11 31.29 -10.52
C VAL A 372 -11.58 31.05 -10.21
N ALA A 373 -12.47 31.77 -10.87
CA ALA A 373 -13.91 31.72 -10.60
C ALA A 373 -14.44 30.29 -10.65
N GLY A 374 -15.12 29.89 -9.59
CA GLY A 374 -15.70 28.53 -9.44
C GLY A 374 -14.69 27.39 -9.26
N ARG A 375 -13.37 27.68 -9.19
CA ARG A 375 -12.33 26.63 -9.09
C ARG A 375 -11.31 26.86 -7.99
N LEU A 376 -10.88 28.11 -7.74
CA LEU A 376 -9.84 28.44 -6.77
C LEU A 376 -10.22 29.72 -6.04
N ALA A 377 -10.39 29.64 -4.73
CA ALA A 377 -10.57 30.80 -3.86
C ALA A 377 -9.29 31.64 -3.82
N PRO A 378 -9.40 32.98 -3.54
CA PRO A 378 -8.23 33.87 -3.52
C PRO A 378 -7.14 33.37 -2.56
N VAL A 379 -5.93 33.15 -3.08
CA VAL A 379 -4.77 32.69 -2.29
C VAL A 379 -3.61 33.67 -2.46
N SER A 380 -2.88 33.94 -1.37
CA SER A 380 -1.68 34.76 -1.35
C SER A 380 -0.60 34.12 -0.50
N PHE A 381 0.59 33.94 -1.07
CA PHE A 381 1.77 33.42 -0.36
C PHE A 381 3.05 33.75 -1.10
N ASP A 382 4.16 33.73 -0.37
CA ASP A 382 5.52 33.75 -0.89
C ASP A 382 6.22 32.45 -0.52
N LEU A 383 7.01 31.89 -1.43
CA LEU A 383 7.83 30.70 -1.24
C LEU A 383 9.26 31.03 -1.64
N SER A 384 10.20 30.91 -0.72
CA SER A 384 11.63 31.13 -0.97
C SER A 384 12.28 29.91 -1.61
N TYR A 385 13.41 30.13 -2.30
CA TYR A 385 14.20 29.00 -2.79
C TYR A 385 14.63 28.07 -1.65
N GLY A 386 14.50 26.76 -1.87
CA GLY A 386 14.80 25.72 -0.89
C GLY A 386 13.70 25.47 0.13
N GLU A 387 12.60 26.23 0.11
CA GLU A 387 11.44 25.96 0.97
C GLU A 387 10.53 24.89 0.37
N HIS A 388 9.88 24.13 1.27
CA HIS A 388 8.88 23.13 0.93
C HIS A 388 7.50 23.58 1.37
N LEU A 389 6.54 23.55 0.47
CA LEU A 389 5.15 23.95 0.69
C LEU A 389 4.20 22.79 0.43
N LEU A 390 3.35 22.47 1.41
CA LEU A 390 2.24 21.54 1.24
C LEU A 390 0.93 22.33 1.06
N VAL A 391 0.24 22.06 -0.04
CA VAL A 391 -1.07 22.60 -0.37
C VAL A 391 -2.13 21.56 -0.03
N THR A 392 -3.03 21.88 0.89
CA THR A 392 -4.11 21.02 1.33
C THR A 392 -5.48 21.65 1.07
N GLY A 393 -6.54 20.86 1.09
CA GLY A 393 -7.91 21.33 0.87
C GLY A 393 -8.82 20.21 0.36
N ALA A 394 -10.12 20.44 0.37
CA ALA A 394 -11.13 19.49 -0.09
C ALA A 394 -10.94 19.10 -1.56
N ASN A 395 -11.55 18.00 -1.98
CA ASN A 395 -11.59 17.64 -3.39
C ASN A 395 -12.36 18.73 -4.17
N GLY A 396 -11.79 19.17 -5.29
CA GLY A 396 -12.37 20.25 -6.07
C GLY A 396 -12.04 21.69 -5.60
N SER A 397 -11.29 21.87 -4.49
CA SER A 397 -10.92 23.20 -3.98
C SER A 397 -9.93 24.00 -4.85
N GLY A 398 -9.45 23.43 -5.95
CA GLY A 398 -8.56 24.13 -6.88
C GLY A 398 -7.06 23.86 -6.67
N LYS A 399 -6.67 22.85 -5.91
CA LYS A 399 -5.24 22.47 -5.71
C LYS A 399 -4.51 22.30 -7.03
N SER A 400 -4.98 21.42 -7.90
CA SER A 400 -4.38 21.19 -9.22
C SER A 400 -4.40 22.45 -10.12
N THR A 401 -5.42 23.29 -10.00
CA THR A 401 -5.51 24.58 -10.71
C THR A 401 -4.38 25.52 -10.27
N LEU A 402 -4.13 25.62 -8.96
CA LEU A 402 -3.02 26.40 -8.41
C LEU A 402 -1.66 25.86 -8.87
N LEU A 403 -1.46 24.53 -8.80
CA LEU A 403 -0.21 23.91 -9.20
C LEU A 403 0.08 24.12 -10.70
N ASN A 404 -0.94 23.96 -11.55
CA ASN A 404 -0.81 24.20 -12.98
C ASN A 404 -0.53 25.67 -13.29
N TRP A 405 -1.10 26.63 -12.54
CA TRP A 405 -0.80 28.04 -12.69
C TRP A 405 0.65 28.36 -12.28
N ILE A 406 1.15 27.75 -11.20
CA ILE A 406 2.57 27.87 -10.80
C ILE A 406 3.48 27.32 -11.90
N TYR A 407 3.13 26.19 -12.51
CA TYR A 407 3.92 25.55 -13.57
C TYR A 407 3.93 26.36 -14.87
N SER A 408 2.77 26.78 -15.34
CA SER A 408 2.62 27.51 -16.61
C SER A 408 3.01 28.99 -16.53
N GLY A 409 2.98 29.57 -15.31
CA GLY A 409 3.09 31.02 -15.09
C GLY A 409 1.87 31.81 -15.57
N GLN A 410 0.82 31.12 -16.05
CA GLN A 410 -0.40 31.75 -16.60
C GLN A 410 -1.65 31.10 -16.01
N PRO A 411 -2.72 31.89 -15.77
CA PRO A 411 -3.98 31.33 -15.32
C PRO A 411 -4.64 30.47 -16.40
N PRO A 412 -5.57 29.57 -16.04
CA PRO A 412 -6.31 28.75 -17.00
C PRO A 412 -7.09 29.63 -17.99
N GLU A 413 -6.93 29.42 -19.31
CA GLU A 413 -7.57 30.20 -20.37
C GLU A 413 -9.10 30.13 -20.35
N SER A 414 -9.67 29.06 -19.81
CA SER A 414 -11.10 28.76 -19.86
C SER A 414 -11.94 29.36 -18.73
N ALA A 415 -11.35 30.18 -17.82
CA ALA A 415 -12.07 30.68 -16.65
C ALA A 415 -11.64 32.13 -16.32
N GLN A 416 -12.57 32.92 -15.75
CA GLN A 416 -12.23 34.24 -15.20
C GLN A 416 -11.24 34.09 -14.05
N SER A 417 -10.08 34.67 -14.18
CA SER A 417 -9.02 34.65 -13.18
C SER A 417 -8.74 36.07 -12.68
N SER A 418 -8.29 36.17 -11.43
CA SER A 418 -7.82 37.41 -10.82
C SER A 418 -6.54 37.19 -10.04
N GLY A 419 -5.80 38.26 -9.78
CA GLY A 419 -4.50 38.18 -9.12
C GLY A 419 -3.39 37.73 -10.06
N THR A 420 -2.23 37.43 -9.49
CA THR A 420 -1.03 37.02 -10.24
C THR A 420 -0.23 35.94 -9.51
N ILE A 421 0.39 35.06 -10.28
CA ILE A 421 1.44 34.18 -9.78
C ILE A 421 2.69 34.46 -10.59
N THR A 422 3.76 34.83 -9.91
CA THR A 422 5.08 35.11 -10.52
C THR A 422 6.10 34.18 -9.85
N GLY A 423 7.07 33.73 -10.62
CA GLY A 423 8.09 32.84 -10.02
C GLY A 423 9.05 32.24 -11.02
N GLU A 424 9.70 31.20 -10.58
CA GLU A 424 10.70 30.41 -11.31
C GLU A 424 10.12 29.91 -12.63
N ARG A 425 10.95 29.94 -13.67
CA ARG A 425 10.58 29.45 -15.01
C ARG A 425 10.99 28.02 -15.25
N LYS A 426 12.02 27.53 -14.53
CA LYS A 426 12.49 26.14 -14.64
C LYS A 426 11.78 25.25 -13.63
N VAL A 427 10.54 24.94 -13.94
CA VAL A 427 9.63 24.17 -13.08
C VAL A 427 9.49 22.73 -13.61
N GLY A 428 9.67 21.75 -12.75
CA GLY A 428 9.29 20.36 -13.01
C GLY A 428 7.89 20.09 -12.48
N LEU A 429 7.00 19.52 -13.30
CA LEU A 429 5.64 19.14 -12.90
C LEU A 429 5.45 17.63 -12.92
N VAL A 430 4.87 17.11 -11.86
CA VAL A 430 4.33 15.75 -11.79
C VAL A 430 2.82 15.87 -11.59
N PRO A 431 2.00 15.75 -12.67
CA PRO A 431 0.55 15.94 -12.61
C PRO A 431 -0.13 14.77 -11.87
N GLN A 432 -1.37 14.96 -11.43
CA GLN A 432 -2.14 13.94 -10.72
C GLN A 432 -2.41 12.70 -11.57
N GLN A 433 -2.70 12.88 -12.86
CA GLN A 433 -3.02 11.80 -13.78
C GLN A 433 -1.77 11.03 -14.22
N LEU A 434 -1.95 9.75 -14.55
CA LEU A 434 -0.90 8.96 -15.18
C LEU A 434 -0.56 9.51 -16.57
N PRO A 435 0.68 9.29 -17.06
CA PRO A 435 1.13 9.89 -18.31
C PRO A 435 0.34 9.36 -19.50
N GLN A 436 0.15 10.24 -20.47
CA GLN A 436 -0.38 9.93 -21.78
C GLN A 436 0.66 10.27 -22.85
N GLU A 437 0.52 9.66 -24.02
CA GLU A 437 1.38 10.00 -25.15
C GLU A 437 1.20 11.46 -25.55
N GLY A 438 2.29 12.19 -25.69
CA GLY A 438 2.27 13.63 -26.00
C GLY A 438 2.27 14.55 -24.76
N ASP A 439 2.14 14.01 -23.55
CA ASP A 439 2.33 14.81 -22.34
C ASP A 439 3.74 15.39 -22.25
N PRO A 440 3.94 16.52 -21.54
CA PRO A 440 5.26 17.10 -21.35
C PRO A 440 6.29 16.09 -20.82
N GLY A 441 7.33 15.85 -21.62
CA GLY A 441 8.36 14.85 -21.34
C GLY A 441 8.06 13.45 -21.89
N PHE A 442 6.84 13.15 -22.31
CA PHE A 442 6.44 11.85 -22.88
C PHE A 442 6.27 11.94 -24.41
N THR A 443 7.38 12.27 -25.10
CA THR A 443 7.42 12.23 -26.55
C THR A 443 7.26 10.81 -27.09
N SER A 444 6.82 10.62 -28.35
CA SER A 444 6.64 9.29 -28.94
C SER A 444 7.86 8.36 -28.78
N PRO A 445 9.13 8.81 -28.95
CA PRO A 445 10.29 7.97 -28.68
C PRO A 445 10.40 7.49 -27.22
N ILE A 446 10.06 8.35 -26.25
CA ILE A 446 10.08 7.97 -24.82
C ILE A 446 8.90 7.05 -24.51
N TRP A 447 7.76 7.30 -25.13
CA TRP A 447 6.55 6.50 -24.95
C TRP A 447 6.76 5.05 -25.37
N GLU A 448 7.40 4.84 -26.54
CA GLU A 448 7.63 3.53 -27.13
C GLU A 448 8.88 2.82 -26.60
N ASN A 449 9.97 3.56 -26.30
CA ASN A 449 11.26 2.97 -25.98
C ASN A 449 11.68 3.13 -24.50
N GLY A 450 10.81 3.74 -23.68
CA GLY A 450 11.08 3.99 -22.26
C GLY A 450 11.94 5.22 -21.99
N ILE A 451 12.14 5.51 -20.69
CA ILE A 451 12.77 6.77 -20.22
C ILE A 451 14.31 6.73 -20.20
N GLY A 452 14.93 5.59 -20.50
CA GLY A 452 16.38 5.45 -20.51
C GLY A 452 17.05 5.82 -19.19
N GLU A 453 18.20 6.48 -19.26
CA GLU A 453 18.99 6.89 -18.09
C GLU A 453 18.30 7.95 -17.20
N ALA A 454 17.27 8.64 -17.70
CA ALA A 454 16.47 9.54 -16.86
C ALA A 454 15.83 8.80 -15.66
N GLY A 455 15.62 7.46 -15.79
CA GLY A 455 15.13 6.61 -14.70
C GLY A 455 16.10 6.35 -13.57
N LYS A 456 17.35 6.80 -13.65
CA LYS A 456 18.39 6.54 -12.64
C LYS A 456 18.00 7.11 -11.28
N GLY A 457 18.06 6.26 -10.25
CA GLY A 457 17.67 6.64 -8.88
C GLY A 457 16.18 6.60 -8.58
N VAL A 458 15.30 6.49 -9.61
CA VAL A 458 13.85 6.51 -9.43
C VAL A 458 13.18 5.23 -9.94
N LEU A 459 13.65 4.71 -11.08
CA LEU A 459 13.10 3.50 -11.71
C LEU A 459 14.18 2.41 -11.79
N HIS A 460 13.75 1.15 -11.68
CA HIS A 460 14.67 0.02 -11.80
C HIS A 460 15.29 -0.05 -13.21
N PRO A 461 16.60 -0.33 -13.36
CA PRO A 461 17.26 -0.35 -14.67
C PRO A 461 16.61 -1.27 -15.71
N SER A 462 16.04 -2.40 -15.30
CA SER A 462 15.33 -3.32 -16.21
C SER A 462 14.05 -2.75 -16.82
N LEU A 463 13.59 -1.60 -16.34
CA LEU A 463 12.37 -0.91 -16.80
C LEU A 463 12.69 0.31 -17.66
N TRP A 464 13.95 0.72 -17.76
CA TRP A 464 14.34 1.94 -18.48
C TRP A 464 14.04 1.91 -19.97
N THR A 465 14.08 0.72 -20.56
CA THR A 465 13.85 0.49 -22.00
C THR A 465 12.49 -0.13 -22.30
N LYS A 466 11.60 -0.20 -21.28
CA LYS A 466 10.24 -0.70 -21.50
C LYS A 466 9.31 0.43 -21.94
N PRO A 467 8.42 0.18 -22.90
CA PRO A 467 7.35 1.10 -23.27
C PRO A 467 6.56 1.56 -22.04
N ILE A 468 6.21 2.83 -21.99
CA ILE A 468 5.48 3.40 -20.84
C ILE A 468 4.14 2.68 -20.60
N PRO A 469 3.32 2.35 -21.63
CA PRO A 469 2.07 1.63 -21.44
C PRO A 469 2.20 0.25 -20.81
N GLU A 470 3.36 -0.40 -20.95
CA GLU A 470 3.63 -1.72 -20.37
C GLU A 470 4.05 -1.65 -18.88
N LEU A 471 4.31 -0.45 -18.38
CA LEU A 471 4.65 -0.26 -16.98
C LEU A 471 3.39 -0.32 -16.12
N SER A 472 3.51 -0.87 -14.89
CA SER A 472 2.45 -0.73 -13.89
C SER A 472 2.20 0.74 -13.56
N ALA A 473 0.99 1.09 -13.11
CA ALA A 473 0.62 2.46 -12.74
C ALA A 473 1.65 3.11 -11.78
N GLY A 474 2.13 2.38 -10.79
CA GLY A 474 3.18 2.87 -9.87
C GLY A 474 4.52 3.14 -10.57
N ASN A 475 4.92 2.32 -11.55
CA ASN A 475 6.14 2.57 -12.32
C ASN A 475 5.96 3.70 -13.34
N GLN A 476 4.78 3.88 -13.91
CA GLN A 476 4.44 5.05 -14.73
C GLN A 476 4.55 6.34 -13.90
N ARG A 477 4.05 6.31 -12.65
CA ARG A 477 4.20 7.43 -11.71
C ARG A 477 5.66 7.73 -11.39
N ARG A 478 6.48 6.69 -11.15
CA ARG A 478 7.93 6.84 -10.98
C ARG A 478 8.61 7.41 -12.23
N ALA A 479 8.17 7.01 -13.43
CA ALA A 479 8.68 7.57 -14.68
C ALA A 479 8.37 9.06 -14.82
N GLN A 480 7.16 9.51 -14.45
CA GLN A 480 6.82 10.94 -14.40
C GLN A 480 7.76 11.73 -13.48
N ILE A 481 7.98 11.21 -12.26
CA ILE A 481 8.91 11.83 -11.30
C ILE A 481 10.32 11.90 -11.88
N ALA A 482 10.80 10.81 -12.49
CA ALA A 482 12.13 10.73 -13.07
C ALA A 482 12.33 11.78 -14.19
N LEU A 483 11.36 11.90 -15.10
CA LEU A 483 11.41 12.87 -16.18
C LEU A 483 11.32 14.32 -15.69
N ALA A 484 10.47 14.60 -14.69
CA ALA A 484 10.40 15.91 -14.06
C ALA A 484 11.75 16.31 -13.44
N LEU A 485 12.44 15.37 -12.78
CA LEU A 485 13.75 15.59 -12.18
C LEU A 485 14.88 15.68 -13.20
N ALA A 486 14.78 14.98 -14.35
CA ALA A 486 15.81 14.98 -15.39
C ALA A 486 16.08 16.37 -15.96
N THR A 487 15.12 17.28 -15.89
CA THR A 487 15.27 18.69 -16.28
C THR A 487 16.09 19.50 -15.28
N SER A 488 16.49 18.93 -14.13
CA SER A 488 17.12 19.63 -13.00
C SER A 488 16.37 20.91 -12.64
N PRO A 489 15.09 20.81 -12.23
CA PRO A 489 14.25 21.96 -11.97
C PRO A 489 14.68 22.70 -10.71
N ALA A 490 14.57 24.03 -10.69
CA ALA A 490 14.77 24.84 -9.48
C ALA A 490 13.56 24.76 -8.54
N LEU A 491 12.38 24.50 -9.13
CA LEU A 491 11.11 24.28 -8.44
C LEU A 491 10.48 22.98 -8.93
N LEU A 492 10.20 22.06 -8.02
CA LEU A 492 9.46 20.83 -8.29
C LEU A 492 8.04 20.94 -7.76
N VAL A 493 7.07 20.68 -8.62
CA VAL A 493 5.63 20.70 -8.30
C VAL A 493 5.07 19.30 -8.46
N ILE A 494 4.46 18.75 -7.40
CA ILE A 494 3.90 17.39 -7.40
C ILE A 494 2.43 17.45 -6.97
N ASP A 495 1.55 16.98 -7.83
CA ASP A 495 0.12 16.87 -7.54
C ASP A 495 -0.20 15.43 -7.14
N GLU A 496 -0.69 15.25 -5.89
CA GLU A 496 -1.05 13.95 -5.29
C GLU A 496 0.06 12.88 -5.44
N PRO A 497 1.21 13.07 -4.75
CA PRO A 497 2.38 12.21 -4.91
C PRO A 497 2.14 10.73 -4.56
N THR A 498 1.20 10.45 -3.67
CA THR A 498 0.93 9.11 -3.12
C THR A 498 0.04 8.25 -4.00
N ASN A 499 -0.64 8.84 -4.99
CA ASN A 499 -1.53 8.11 -5.89
C ASN A 499 -0.76 7.04 -6.69
N TYR A 500 -1.37 5.86 -6.84
CA TYR A 500 -0.85 4.69 -7.57
C TYR A 500 0.38 4.01 -6.95
N LEU A 501 0.91 4.51 -5.84
CA LEU A 501 2.08 3.97 -5.17
C LEU A 501 1.69 2.99 -4.07
N ASP A 502 2.49 1.94 -3.88
CA ASP A 502 2.39 1.09 -2.71
C ASP A 502 3.04 1.75 -1.48
N LEU A 503 2.75 1.24 -0.30
CA LEU A 503 3.22 1.80 0.97
C LEU A 503 4.74 1.97 1.05
N GLU A 504 5.51 1.05 0.45
CA GLU A 504 6.96 1.11 0.45
C GLU A 504 7.49 2.23 -0.46
N THR A 505 6.89 2.37 -1.64
CA THR A 505 7.24 3.44 -2.58
C THR A 505 6.83 4.82 -2.03
N MET A 506 5.66 4.91 -1.37
CA MET A 506 5.23 6.15 -0.70
C MET A 506 6.25 6.60 0.36
N GLN A 507 6.70 5.68 1.21
CA GLN A 507 7.71 5.97 2.21
C GLN A 507 9.02 6.44 1.58
N ALA A 508 9.52 5.74 0.56
CA ALA A 508 10.74 6.12 -0.14
C ALA A 508 10.62 7.49 -0.80
N LEU A 509 9.44 7.81 -1.38
CA LEU A 509 9.17 9.12 -1.96
C LEU A 509 9.18 10.24 -0.92
N GLU A 510 8.58 10.01 0.25
CA GLU A 510 8.61 10.98 1.35
C GLU A 510 10.02 11.23 1.87
N GLU A 511 10.82 10.18 2.02
CA GLU A 511 12.23 10.30 2.42
C GLU A 511 13.02 11.10 1.36
N ALA A 512 12.78 10.84 0.08
CA ALA A 512 13.40 11.57 -1.02
C ALA A 512 12.97 13.04 -1.06
N MET A 513 11.67 13.35 -0.85
CA MET A 513 11.17 14.72 -0.76
C MET A 513 11.77 15.48 0.45
N LYS A 514 11.91 14.81 1.60
CA LYS A 514 12.55 15.41 2.78
C LYS A 514 14.05 15.70 2.59
N ALA A 515 14.72 14.85 1.82
CA ALA A 515 16.15 15.02 1.50
C ALA A 515 16.40 16.02 0.35
N TRP A 516 15.34 16.40 -0.39
CA TRP A 516 15.44 17.35 -1.50
C TRP A 516 15.81 18.75 -1.01
N THR A 517 16.85 19.34 -1.59
CA THR A 517 17.35 20.68 -1.20
C THR A 517 16.78 21.80 -2.07
N GLY A 518 16.10 21.48 -3.17
CA GLY A 518 15.44 22.44 -4.03
C GLY A 518 14.08 22.88 -3.48
N THR A 519 13.44 23.80 -4.18
CA THR A 519 12.11 24.29 -3.82
C THR A 519 11.05 23.26 -4.21
N LEU A 520 10.13 22.95 -3.29
CA LEU A 520 9.12 21.92 -3.49
C LEU A 520 7.71 22.43 -3.17
N VAL A 521 6.78 22.20 -4.09
CA VAL A 521 5.35 22.41 -3.84
C VAL A 521 4.63 21.09 -4.06
N VAL A 522 3.93 20.63 -3.04
CA VAL A 522 3.16 19.39 -3.07
C VAL A 522 1.71 19.67 -2.79
N ALA A 523 0.79 19.17 -3.60
CA ALA A 523 -0.63 19.11 -3.23
C ALA A 523 -0.97 17.69 -2.81
N SER A 524 -1.64 17.53 -1.68
CA SER A 524 -2.12 16.23 -1.22
C SER A 524 -3.33 16.33 -0.30
N HIS A 525 -4.12 15.27 -0.33
CA HIS A 525 -5.18 14.99 0.64
C HIS A 525 -4.84 13.79 1.54
N ASP A 526 -3.66 13.17 1.37
CA ASP A 526 -3.17 12.07 2.21
C ASP A 526 -2.96 12.57 3.66
N ARG A 527 -3.81 12.11 4.59
CA ARG A 527 -3.80 12.52 6.00
C ARG A 527 -2.44 12.22 6.66
N TRP A 528 -1.86 11.06 6.37
CA TRP A 528 -0.56 10.66 6.92
C TRP A 528 0.54 11.63 6.48
N LEU A 529 0.59 11.97 5.19
CA LEU A 529 1.55 12.95 4.67
C LEU A 529 1.32 14.32 5.28
N ILE A 530 0.05 14.76 5.40
CA ILE A 530 -0.31 16.05 6.01
C ILE A 530 0.17 16.12 7.46
N ASP A 531 -0.07 15.08 8.26
CA ASP A 531 0.29 15.06 9.67
C ASP A 531 1.80 15.03 9.91
N HIS A 532 2.54 14.31 9.05
CA HIS A 532 3.98 14.16 9.14
C HIS A 532 4.79 15.21 8.36
N TRP A 533 4.12 16.16 7.69
CA TRP A 533 4.78 17.27 7.00
C TRP A 533 5.27 18.32 7.97
N LYS A 534 6.59 18.52 8.05
CA LYS A 534 7.22 19.42 9.01
C LYS A 534 7.39 20.86 8.50
N SER A 535 7.31 21.08 7.18
CA SER A 535 7.48 22.38 6.57
C SER A 535 6.14 23.12 6.48
N ARG A 536 6.12 24.25 5.78
CA ARG A 536 4.94 25.11 5.65
C ARG A 536 3.77 24.40 4.98
N LYS A 537 2.55 24.67 5.49
CA LYS A 537 1.27 24.19 4.93
C LYS A 537 0.38 25.38 4.61
N ILE A 538 -0.38 25.29 3.52
CA ILE A 538 -1.49 26.20 3.23
C ILE A 538 -2.75 25.37 2.98
N TYR A 539 -3.89 25.91 3.40
CA TYR A 539 -5.19 25.29 3.18
C TYR A 539 -5.99 26.10 2.16
N ILE A 540 -6.51 25.43 1.13
CA ILE A 540 -7.37 26.02 0.10
C ILE A 540 -8.82 25.61 0.40
N HIS A 541 -9.69 26.62 0.48
CA HIS A 541 -11.11 26.46 0.81
C HIS A 541 -11.98 26.15 -0.40
#